data_e4a15a7dc5e559635e7c257bb9435ee0
#
_entry.id   e4a15a7dc5e559635e7c257bb9435ee0
#
_cell.length_a   1.000
_cell.length_b   1.000
_cell.length_c   1.000
_cell.angle_alpha   90.00
_cell.angle_beta   90.00
_cell.angle_gamma   90.00
#
_symmetry.space_group_name_H-M   'P 1'
#
loop_
_entity.id
_entity.type
_entity.pdbx_description
1 polymer ?
#
loop_
_entity_poly.entity_id
_entity_poly.type
_entity_poly.pdbx_seq_one_letter_code
_entity_poly.pdbx_strand_id
1 'polypeptide(L)'
;MVINQNSKIFTDDSKKATKDTTFIISKHNEKYVNDAKNTGCNEFIQSSELKNYFDFSTIKIIGITGTNGKTTTAAAIYSILLDLGYKVALQGTRGFFINDERVEDYSLTTPIQLGNFGHIQKALENGCEYFVMEVSSHAIEQNRIEGLEFALKIHTNITQDHLDYHNTIEEYIAVKNSFFQCDSMKLINKDDEKVKFKMKNAYAYGAENPATYKVTAYSLKDGIHVALQHFSNIVNFSSPMMGLFNVYNLTAAVAAVNLITKEPLQKVCDQVENFGGVSGRVEVVSTQPLCIVDFAHTPDGMEKVFSSFTDYDIISVFGAGGDRDRTKRPMMGHIAEKFSRELIITSDNPRFEDPDVICKDILKGCRDHSKIIVEINRKKAIEKSLEISKKYKNPIILVLGKGDEEYQIVYDKKFPLNDKKIIHELVNEYK
;
A
#
# COMPACT_ATOMS: atom_id res chain seq x y z
N MET A 1 13.08 1.99 -19.40
CA MET A 1 14.21 2.24 -18.49
C MET A 1 15.51 1.88 -19.18
N VAL A 2 16.70 2.29 -18.67
CA VAL A 2 18.02 1.82 -19.17
C VAL A 2 18.83 1.44 -17.94
N ILE A 3 19.44 0.24 -17.98
CA ILE A 3 20.29 -0.27 -16.89
C ILE A 3 21.59 -0.81 -17.48
N ASN A 4 22.71 -0.47 -16.85
CA ASN A 4 24.02 -1.01 -17.18
C ASN A 4 24.34 -2.17 -16.22
N GLN A 5 24.66 -3.34 -16.76
CA GLN A 5 25.03 -4.51 -15.97
C GLN A 5 26.05 -5.36 -16.72
N ASN A 6 27.20 -5.64 -16.11
CA ASN A 6 28.25 -6.49 -16.66
C ASN A 6 28.64 -6.11 -18.11
N SER A 7 28.89 -4.82 -18.36
CA SER A 7 29.21 -4.24 -19.68
C SER A 7 28.10 -4.36 -20.74
N LYS A 8 26.88 -4.77 -20.37
CA LYS A 8 25.68 -4.74 -21.21
C LYS A 8 24.73 -3.63 -20.76
N ILE A 9 24.06 -3.05 -21.73
CA ILE A 9 23.07 -2.00 -21.53
C ILE A 9 21.69 -2.58 -21.86
N PHE A 10 20.84 -2.72 -20.87
CA PHE A 10 19.49 -3.24 -21.02
C PHE A 10 18.45 -2.14 -21.13
N THR A 11 17.46 -2.31 -22.03
CA THR A 11 16.29 -1.44 -22.10
C THR A 11 15.04 -2.22 -22.46
N ASP A 12 13.89 -1.77 -21.96
CA ASP A 12 12.54 -2.23 -22.30
C ASP A 12 11.74 -1.17 -23.07
N ASP A 13 12.38 -0.04 -23.39
CA ASP A 13 11.82 1.11 -24.09
C ASP A 13 12.41 1.18 -25.50
N SER A 14 11.59 0.94 -26.53
CA SER A 14 12.03 0.99 -27.93
C SER A 14 12.62 2.33 -28.34
N LYS A 15 12.19 3.43 -27.71
CA LYS A 15 12.75 4.79 -27.98
C LYS A 15 14.16 4.99 -27.43
N LYS A 16 14.57 4.14 -26.48
CA LYS A 16 15.91 4.15 -25.85
C LYS A 16 16.79 3.02 -26.37
N ALA A 17 16.24 2.18 -27.24
CA ALA A 17 17.01 1.11 -27.88
C ALA A 17 18.01 1.71 -28.88
N THR A 18 19.24 1.18 -28.90
CA THR A 18 20.33 1.57 -29.79
C THR A 18 21.12 0.32 -30.19
N LYS A 19 22.10 0.47 -31.08
CA LYS A 19 23.00 -0.64 -31.49
C LYS A 19 23.78 -1.27 -30.31
N ASP A 20 23.96 -0.51 -29.22
CA ASP A 20 24.75 -0.91 -28.04
C ASP A 20 23.85 -1.45 -26.90
N THR A 21 22.54 -1.54 -27.13
CA THR A 21 21.60 -2.01 -26.11
C THR A 21 21.05 -3.41 -26.41
N THR A 22 20.80 -4.16 -25.35
CA THR A 22 20.00 -5.39 -25.35
C THR A 22 18.56 -5.05 -25.03
N PHE A 23 17.63 -5.27 -25.97
CA PHE A 23 16.21 -4.99 -25.78
C PHE A 23 15.52 -6.17 -25.12
N ILE A 24 14.79 -5.93 -24.01
CA ILE A 24 14.06 -6.94 -23.26
C ILE A 24 12.65 -7.04 -23.81
N ILE A 25 12.28 -8.20 -24.32
CA ILE A 25 10.94 -8.48 -24.86
C ILE A 25 10.06 -9.01 -23.73
N SER A 26 8.91 -8.37 -23.53
CA SER A 26 7.85 -8.79 -22.62
C SER A 26 6.50 -8.70 -23.33
N LYS A 27 5.44 -9.30 -22.74
CA LYS A 27 4.07 -9.20 -23.30
C LYS A 27 3.60 -7.75 -23.52
N HIS A 28 4.14 -6.79 -22.79
CA HIS A 28 3.71 -5.38 -22.89
C HIS A 28 4.37 -4.61 -24.02
N ASN A 29 5.60 -4.96 -24.38
CA ASN A 29 6.38 -4.22 -25.37
C ASN A 29 6.69 -5.01 -26.64
N GLU A 30 6.20 -6.25 -26.77
CA GLU A 30 6.40 -7.10 -27.94
C GLU A 30 6.01 -6.39 -29.25
N LYS A 31 4.94 -5.62 -29.24
CA LYS A 31 4.51 -4.82 -30.40
C LYS A 31 5.51 -3.74 -30.83
N TYR A 32 6.45 -3.36 -29.99
CA TYR A 32 7.47 -2.34 -30.27
C TYR A 32 8.84 -2.93 -30.62
N VAL A 33 8.96 -4.24 -30.81
CA VAL A 33 10.21 -4.91 -31.21
C VAL A 33 10.74 -4.39 -32.55
N ASN A 34 9.84 -4.15 -33.53
CA ASN A 34 10.23 -3.59 -34.82
C ASN A 34 10.73 -2.14 -34.69
N ASP A 35 10.14 -1.36 -33.78
CA ASP A 35 10.61 0.01 -33.53
C ASP A 35 12.03 -0.02 -32.94
N ALA A 36 12.30 -0.94 -32.01
CA ALA A 36 13.63 -1.12 -31.44
C ALA A 36 14.66 -1.58 -32.51
N LYS A 37 14.28 -2.45 -33.46
CA LYS A 37 15.14 -2.82 -34.60
C LYS A 37 15.46 -1.62 -35.49
N ASN A 38 14.48 -0.78 -35.74
CA ASN A 38 14.64 0.42 -36.59
C ASN A 38 15.60 1.46 -35.99
N THR A 39 15.82 1.45 -34.66
CA THR A 39 16.83 2.27 -33.99
C THR A 39 18.24 1.67 -34.06
N GLY A 40 18.40 0.51 -34.70
CA GLY A 40 19.68 -0.19 -34.84
C GLY A 40 19.97 -1.22 -33.75
N CYS A 41 19.02 -1.49 -32.84
CA CYS A 41 19.18 -2.52 -31.83
C CYS A 41 19.20 -3.91 -32.48
N ASN A 42 20.24 -4.70 -32.18
CA ASN A 42 20.45 -6.02 -32.78
C ASN A 42 20.44 -7.16 -31.73
N GLU A 43 20.45 -6.84 -30.46
CA GLU A 43 20.43 -7.82 -29.38
C GLU A 43 19.07 -7.80 -28.66
N PHE A 44 18.41 -8.97 -28.58
CA PHE A 44 17.10 -9.13 -27.99
C PHE A 44 17.09 -10.34 -27.06
N ILE A 45 16.50 -10.21 -25.89
CA ILE A 45 16.27 -11.30 -24.95
C ILE A 45 14.81 -11.33 -24.47
N GLN A 46 14.32 -12.48 -24.05
CA GLN A 46 13.03 -12.59 -23.37
C GLN A 46 13.14 -12.09 -21.94
N SER A 47 12.05 -11.58 -21.38
CA SER A 47 11.98 -11.15 -19.98
C SER A 47 12.41 -12.26 -19.00
N SER A 48 12.07 -13.51 -19.30
CA SER A 48 12.46 -14.69 -18.49
C SER A 48 13.97 -14.95 -18.44
N GLU A 49 14.73 -14.43 -19.40
CA GLU A 49 16.19 -14.58 -19.48
C GLU A 49 16.94 -13.52 -18.70
N LEU A 50 16.27 -12.40 -18.34
CA LEU A 50 16.90 -11.26 -17.65
C LEU A 50 17.62 -11.68 -16.36
N LYS A 51 17.06 -12.62 -15.61
CA LYS A 51 17.65 -13.16 -14.38
C LYS A 51 19.07 -13.73 -14.56
N ASN A 52 19.45 -14.16 -15.76
CA ASN A 52 20.75 -14.75 -16.04
C ASN A 52 21.89 -13.70 -16.06
N TYR A 53 21.56 -12.42 -16.09
CA TYR A 53 22.50 -11.31 -16.14
C TYR A 53 22.68 -10.61 -14.80
N PHE A 54 21.87 -10.94 -13.79
CA PHE A 54 21.90 -10.30 -12.48
C PHE A 54 22.08 -11.38 -11.39
N ASP A 55 22.95 -11.10 -10.44
CA ASP A 55 23.12 -11.94 -9.25
C ASP A 55 22.58 -11.23 -8.02
N PHE A 56 21.46 -11.71 -7.51
CA PHE A 56 20.80 -11.20 -6.30
C PHE A 56 20.92 -12.17 -5.11
N SER A 57 21.86 -13.13 -5.16
CA SER A 57 22.01 -14.17 -4.14
C SER A 57 22.38 -13.65 -2.75
N THR A 58 22.97 -12.46 -2.67
CA THR A 58 23.43 -11.84 -1.42
C THR A 58 22.41 -10.93 -0.76
N ILE A 59 21.30 -10.61 -1.44
CA ILE A 59 20.22 -9.78 -0.88
C ILE A 59 18.94 -10.59 -0.66
N LYS A 60 18.33 -10.45 0.50
CA LYS A 60 17.08 -11.14 0.83
C LYS A 60 15.87 -10.30 0.42
N ILE A 61 15.15 -10.76 -0.61
CA ILE A 61 13.96 -10.06 -1.13
C ILE A 61 12.73 -10.49 -0.32
N ILE A 62 12.00 -9.51 0.22
CA ILE A 62 10.75 -9.68 0.96
C ILE A 62 9.61 -9.07 0.16
N GLY A 63 8.66 -9.88 -0.30
CA GLY A 63 7.52 -9.43 -1.09
C GLY A 63 6.22 -9.42 -0.30
N ILE A 64 5.51 -8.31 -0.27
CA ILE A 64 4.25 -8.14 0.45
C ILE A 64 3.10 -7.96 -0.54
N THR A 65 2.11 -8.84 -0.52
CA THR A 65 0.88 -8.69 -1.29
C THR A 65 -0.38 -8.76 -0.42
N GLY A 66 -1.44 -8.19 -0.95
CA GLY A 66 -2.77 -8.12 -0.35
C GLY A 66 -3.57 -6.97 -0.92
N THR A 67 -4.82 -6.81 -0.54
CA THR A 67 -5.62 -5.65 -0.95
C THR A 67 -5.20 -4.43 -0.14
N ASN A 68 -5.26 -4.51 1.17
CA ASN A 68 -4.93 -3.44 2.11
C ASN A 68 -3.70 -3.82 2.96
N GLY A 69 -3.03 -2.83 3.56
CA GLY A 69 -1.94 -3.03 4.52
C GLY A 69 -0.54 -3.22 3.93
N LYS A 70 -0.37 -3.41 2.62
CA LYS A 70 0.94 -3.60 1.97
C LYS A 70 1.95 -2.53 2.35
N THR A 71 1.61 -1.28 2.14
CA THR A 71 2.48 -0.12 2.36
C THR A 71 2.89 0.01 3.83
N THR A 72 1.92 -0.13 4.75
CA THR A 72 2.20 -0.06 6.19
C THR A 72 3.07 -1.21 6.66
N THR A 73 2.76 -2.45 6.24
CA THR A 73 3.56 -3.63 6.60
C THR A 73 4.98 -3.54 6.03
N ALA A 74 5.13 -3.11 4.76
CA ALA A 74 6.44 -2.94 4.14
C ALA A 74 7.28 -1.87 4.85
N ALA A 75 6.68 -0.72 5.18
CA ALA A 75 7.34 0.35 5.89
C ALA A 75 7.71 -0.04 7.33
N ALA A 76 6.85 -0.80 8.03
CA ALA A 76 7.15 -1.31 9.37
C ALA A 76 8.32 -2.29 9.34
N ILE A 77 8.37 -3.24 8.39
CA ILE A 77 9.50 -4.16 8.21
C ILE A 77 10.78 -3.38 7.96
N TYR A 78 10.73 -2.40 7.06
CA TYR A 78 11.87 -1.55 6.72
C TYR A 78 12.38 -0.78 7.93
N SER A 79 11.50 -0.13 8.71
CA SER A 79 11.87 0.61 9.92
C SER A 79 12.48 -0.30 10.96
N ILE A 80 11.86 -1.44 11.28
CA ILE A 80 12.38 -2.40 12.26
C ILE A 80 13.75 -2.94 11.85
N LEU A 81 13.98 -3.23 10.56
CA LEU A 81 15.28 -3.69 10.07
C LEU A 81 16.36 -2.61 10.23
N LEU A 82 16.04 -1.34 9.92
CA LEU A 82 16.95 -0.21 10.15
C LEU A 82 17.31 -0.04 11.63
N ASP A 83 16.32 -0.08 12.50
CA ASP A 83 16.51 0.06 13.96
C ASP A 83 17.31 -1.11 14.55
N LEU A 84 17.27 -2.28 13.93
CA LEU A 84 18.13 -3.42 14.25
C LEU A 84 19.56 -3.28 13.69
N GLY A 85 19.85 -2.26 12.90
CA GLY A 85 21.16 -1.95 12.34
C GLY A 85 21.46 -2.59 10.99
N TYR A 86 20.46 -3.18 10.32
CA TYR A 86 20.62 -3.73 8.97
C TYR A 86 20.56 -2.64 7.90
N LYS A 87 21.26 -2.85 6.80
CA LYS A 87 21.11 -2.05 5.60
C LYS A 87 19.97 -2.60 4.76
N VAL A 88 18.99 -1.76 4.45
CA VAL A 88 17.73 -2.19 3.84
C VAL A 88 17.25 -1.20 2.79
N ALA A 89 16.65 -1.72 1.73
CA ALA A 89 15.94 -0.92 0.73
C ALA A 89 14.43 -1.21 0.79
N LEU A 90 13.61 -0.19 0.49
CA LEU A 90 12.16 -0.29 0.41
C LEU A 90 11.67 0.23 -0.94
N GLN A 91 10.86 -0.57 -1.64
CA GLN A 91 10.19 -0.20 -2.88
C GLN A 91 8.68 -0.37 -2.75
N GLY A 92 7.93 0.64 -3.07
CA GLY A 92 6.46 0.58 -3.01
C GLY A 92 5.77 1.82 -3.54
N THR A 93 4.51 1.96 -3.20
CA THR A 93 3.64 3.07 -3.63
C THR A 93 4.24 4.44 -3.33
N ARG A 94 5.03 4.56 -2.28
CA ARG A 94 5.65 5.81 -1.84
C ARG A 94 7.01 6.11 -2.48
N GLY A 95 7.49 5.27 -3.39
CA GLY A 95 8.77 5.44 -4.06
C GLY A 95 9.79 4.36 -3.69
N PHE A 96 11.06 4.70 -3.90
CA PHE A 96 12.19 3.84 -3.63
C PHE A 96 13.13 4.49 -2.60
N PHE A 97 13.46 3.74 -1.55
CA PHE A 97 14.29 4.18 -0.42
C PHE A 97 15.46 3.22 -0.24
N ILE A 98 16.60 3.76 0.11
CA ILE A 98 17.81 3.01 0.48
C ILE A 98 18.31 3.56 1.81
N ASN A 99 18.39 2.71 2.82
CA ASN A 99 18.67 3.10 4.20
C ASN A 99 17.73 4.26 4.60
N ASP A 100 18.23 5.40 5.05
CA ASP A 100 17.41 6.54 5.48
C ASP A 100 17.10 7.54 4.36
N GLU A 101 17.51 7.23 3.10
CA GLU A 101 17.38 8.16 1.99
C GLU A 101 16.26 7.75 1.02
N ARG A 102 15.45 8.70 0.61
CA ARG A 102 14.52 8.54 -0.50
C ARG A 102 15.23 8.81 -1.81
N VAL A 103 15.38 7.75 -2.61
CA VAL A 103 16.15 7.77 -3.87
C VAL A 103 15.29 8.13 -5.07
N GLU A 104 14.02 7.69 -5.07
CA GLU A 104 13.06 8.02 -6.12
C GLU A 104 11.69 8.32 -5.51
N ASP A 105 11.03 9.33 -6.08
CA ASP A 105 9.66 9.69 -5.74
C ASP A 105 8.64 8.63 -6.22
N TYR A 106 7.35 8.90 -5.98
CA TYR A 106 6.24 8.03 -6.31
C TYR A 106 6.38 7.33 -7.66
N SER A 107 6.30 6.02 -7.61
CA SER A 107 6.29 5.14 -8.78
C SER A 107 5.02 4.28 -8.79
N LEU A 108 4.95 3.35 -9.73
CA LEU A 108 4.01 2.24 -9.62
C LEU A 108 4.28 1.48 -8.31
N THR A 109 3.24 1.00 -7.64
CA THR A 109 3.39 0.16 -6.42
C THR A 109 4.43 -0.93 -6.61
N THR A 110 4.47 -1.54 -7.79
CA THR A 110 5.52 -2.44 -8.24
C THR A 110 5.94 -2.01 -9.65
N PRO A 111 7.15 -1.53 -9.86
CA PRO A 111 7.67 -1.19 -11.19
C PRO A 111 7.61 -2.34 -12.20
N ILE A 112 7.84 -2.04 -13.45
CA ILE A 112 8.07 -3.06 -14.49
C ILE A 112 9.33 -3.88 -14.16
N GLN A 113 9.48 -5.05 -14.76
CA GLN A 113 10.53 -6.00 -14.41
C GLN A 113 11.94 -5.39 -14.40
N LEU A 114 12.33 -4.71 -15.48
CA LEU A 114 13.66 -4.06 -15.54
C LEU A 114 13.83 -3.02 -14.43
N GLY A 115 12.77 -2.28 -14.07
CA GLY A 115 12.78 -1.34 -12.94
C GLY A 115 13.06 -2.03 -11.60
N ASN A 116 12.41 -3.18 -11.35
CA ASN A 116 12.66 -3.96 -10.15
C ASN A 116 14.11 -4.44 -10.07
N PHE A 117 14.64 -4.95 -11.19
CA PHE A 117 16.03 -5.41 -11.26
C PHE A 117 17.02 -4.26 -11.02
N GLY A 118 16.76 -3.07 -11.60
CA GLY A 118 17.58 -1.88 -11.37
C GLY A 118 17.56 -1.38 -9.93
N HIS A 119 16.41 -1.40 -9.27
CA HIS A 119 16.31 -1.02 -7.87
C HIS A 119 17.03 -2.01 -6.95
N ILE A 120 16.92 -3.32 -7.19
CA ILE A 120 17.63 -4.33 -6.42
C ILE A 120 19.15 -4.20 -6.64
N GLN A 121 19.59 -3.99 -7.89
CA GLN A 121 20.99 -3.75 -8.19
C GLN A 121 21.53 -2.52 -7.43
N LYS A 122 20.78 -1.41 -7.46
CA LYS A 122 21.16 -0.18 -6.75
C LYS A 122 21.19 -0.38 -5.23
N ALA A 123 20.26 -1.19 -4.68
CA ALA A 123 20.29 -1.57 -3.27
C ALA A 123 21.55 -2.36 -2.92
N LEU A 124 21.93 -3.34 -3.74
CA LEU A 124 23.18 -4.11 -3.58
C LEU A 124 24.43 -3.22 -3.62
N GLU A 125 24.51 -2.30 -4.56
CA GLU A 125 25.62 -1.33 -4.70
C GLU A 125 25.77 -0.44 -3.46
N ASN A 126 24.66 -0.22 -2.71
CA ASN A 126 24.64 0.51 -1.44
C ASN A 126 24.79 -0.40 -0.22
N GLY A 127 25.09 -1.69 -0.44
CA GLY A 127 25.37 -2.67 0.60
C GLY A 127 24.13 -3.14 1.35
N CYS A 128 22.92 -3.04 0.76
CA CYS A 128 21.71 -3.52 1.41
C CYS A 128 21.71 -5.06 1.51
N GLU A 129 21.32 -5.55 2.67
CA GLU A 129 21.15 -6.98 2.97
C GLU A 129 19.69 -7.45 2.71
N TYR A 130 18.76 -6.51 2.77
CA TYR A 130 17.33 -6.76 2.60
C TYR A 130 16.73 -5.80 1.58
N PHE A 131 15.81 -6.33 0.77
CA PHE A 131 14.99 -5.55 -0.16
C PHE A 131 13.52 -5.83 0.10
N VAL A 132 12.82 -4.87 0.67
CA VAL A 132 11.39 -4.97 0.99
C VAL A 132 10.59 -4.36 -0.15
N MET A 133 9.61 -5.09 -0.70
CA MET A 133 8.82 -4.58 -1.81
C MET A 133 7.33 -4.91 -1.72
N GLU A 134 6.52 -3.93 -2.09
CA GLU A 134 5.10 -4.15 -2.33
C GLU A 134 4.90 -4.89 -3.66
N VAL A 135 4.07 -5.94 -3.65
CA VAL A 135 3.72 -6.73 -4.84
C VAL A 135 2.24 -6.58 -5.13
N SER A 136 1.90 -5.83 -6.18
CA SER A 136 0.52 -5.64 -6.63
C SER A 136 0.00 -6.84 -7.43
N SER A 137 -1.33 -7.01 -7.52
CA SER A 137 -1.94 -8.04 -8.39
C SER A 137 -1.57 -7.85 -9.86
N HIS A 138 -1.53 -6.61 -10.33
CA HIS A 138 -1.05 -6.27 -11.67
C HIS A 138 0.39 -6.76 -11.90
N ALA A 139 1.26 -6.62 -10.90
CA ALA A 139 2.65 -7.05 -11.03
C ALA A 139 2.80 -8.57 -11.12
N ILE A 140 1.96 -9.32 -10.41
CA ILE A 140 1.91 -10.77 -10.48
C ILE A 140 1.47 -11.21 -11.86
N GLU A 141 0.33 -10.68 -12.34
CA GLU A 141 -0.25 -11.07 -13.61
C GLU A 141 0.60 -10.65 -14.82
N GLN A 142 1.18 -9.46 -14.75
CA GLN A 142 2.03 -8.91 -15.80
C GLN A 142 3.48 -9.39 -15.74
N ASN A 143 3.80 -10.39 -14.92
CA ASN A 143 5.14 -10.94 -14.76
C ASN A 143 6.23 -9.90 -14.41
N ARG A 144 5.86 -8.77 -13.74
CA ARG A 144 6.84 -7.73 -13.37
C ARG A 144 7.87 -8.20 -12.34
N ILE A 145 7.57 -9.30 -11.65
CA ILE A 145 8.42 -9.93 -10.63
C ILE A 145 9.04 -11.23 -11.11
N GLU A 146 8.92 -11.54 -12.41
CA GLU A 146 9.50 -12.74 -12.99
C GLU A 146 11.02 -12.75 -12.83
N GLY A 147 11.58 -13.89 -12.43
CA GLY A 147 13.00 -14.05 -12.19
C GLY A 147 13.50 -13.58 -10.83
N LEU A 148 12.65 -12.98 -9.97
CA LEU A 148 13.01 -12.65 -8.60
C LEU A 148 12.79 -13.85 -7.66
N GLU A 149 13.79 -14.14 -6.85
CA GLU A 149 13.71 -15.16 -5.80
C GLU A 149 13.42 -14.50 -4.46
N PHE A 150 12.20 -14.74 -3.94
CA PHE A 150 11.78 -14.18 -2.67
C PHE A 150 12.25 -15.04 -1.50
N ALA A 151 13.00 -14.44 -0.58
CA ALA A 151 13.35 -15.06 0.70
C ALA A 151 12.12 -15.20 1.60
N LEU A 152 11.17 -14.24 1.51
CA LEU A 152 9.91 -14.28 2.24
C LEU A 152 8.78 -13.63 1.42
N LYS A 153 7.63 -14.30 1.37
CA LYS A 153 6.39 -13.77 0.77
C LYS A 153 5.34 -13.57 1.86
N ILE A 154 4.73 -12.38 1.92
CA ILE A 154 3.80 -12.01 2.98
C ILE A 154 2.42 -11.73 2.38
N HIS A 155 1.40 -12.33 3.00
CA HIS A 155 0.00 -12.09 2.71
C HIS A 155 -0.64 -11.22 3.80
N THR A 156 -1.28 -10.11 3.42
CA THR A 156 -2.02 -9.27 4.36
C THR A 156 -3.51 -9.62 4.39
N ASN A 157 -4.25 -9.39 3.30
CA ASN A 157 -5.66 -9.71 3.14
C ASN A 157 -6.08 -9.67 1.67
N ILE A 158 -7.23 -10.30 1.34
CA ILE A 158 -7.87 -10.21 0.03
C ILE A 158 -9.32 -9.76 0.20
N THR A 159 -9.64 -8.55 -0.27
CA THR A 159 -10.99 -7.99 -0.35
C THR A 159 -11.23 -7.44 -1.74
N GLN A 160 -12.43 -6.97 -2.06
CA GLN A 160 -12.75 -6.49 -3.40
C GLN A 160 -11.96 -5.23 -3.75
N ASP A 161 -11.20 -5.29 -4.85
CA ASP A 161 -10.52 -4.14 -5.47
C ASP A 161 -10.15 -4.48 -6.92
N HIS A 162 -9.82 -3.47 -7.74
CA HIS A 162 -9.29 -3.61 -9.09
C HIS A 162 -10.14 -4.47 -10.04
N LEU A 163 -11.49 -4.46 -9.91
CA LEU A 163 -12.38 -5.18 -10.84
C LEU A 163 -12.47 -4.50 -12.20
N ASP A 164 -12.03 -3.26 -12.33
CA ASP A 164 -11.80 -2.56 -13.59
C ASP A 164 -10.70 -3.23 -14.44
N TYR A 165 -9.82 -4.00 -13.80
CA TYR A 165 -8.72 -4.71 -14.44
C TYR A 165 -8.92 -6.24 -14.46
N HIS A 166 -9.28 -6.85 -13.32
CA HIS A 166 -9.40 -8.31 -13.17
C HIS A 166 -10.76 -8.88 -13.54
N ASN A 167 -11.73 -8.04 -13.93
CA ASN A 167 -13.11 -8.35 -14.29
C ASN A 167 -13.95 -9.00 -13.16
N THR A 168 -13.44 -10.01 -12.47
CA THR A 168 -14.13 -10.70 -11.38
C THR A 168 -13.29 -10.77 -10.11
N ILE A 169 -13.96 -10.95 -8.96
CA ILE A 169 -13.27 -11.13 -7.67
C ILE A 169 -12.51 -12.48 -7.64
N GLU A 170 -13.02 -13.50 -8.31
CA GLU A 170 -12.42 -14.82 -8.40
C GLU A 170 -11.09 -14.76 -9.15
N GLU A 171 -11.00 -14.03 -10.27
CA GLU A 171 -9.75 -13.79 -11.01
C GLU A 171 -8.75 -13.03 -10.14
N TYR A 172 -9.17 -11.98 -9.45
CA TYR A 172 -8.33 -11.23 -8.54
C TYR A 172 -7.75 -12.10 -7.42
N ILE A 173 -8.59 -12.94 -6.78
CA ILE A 173 -8.18 -13.90 -5.75
C ILE A 173 -7.17 -14.91 -6.34
N ALA A 174 -7.46 -15.47 -7.52
CA ALA A 174 -6.59 -16.45 -8.17
C ALA A 174 -5.20 -15.87 -8.47
N VAL A 175 -5.13 -14.65 -9.00
CA VAL A 175 -3.87 -13.96 -9.28
C VAL A 175 -3.06 -13.76 -7.99
N LYS A 176 -3.66 -13.27 -6.91
CA LYS A 176 -2.92 -13.10 -5.64
C LYS A 176 -2.45 -14.43 -5.05
N ASN A 177 -3.29 -15.46 -5.11
CA ASN A 177 -2.96 -16.79 -4.60
C ASN A 177 -1.83 -17.46 -5.39
N SER A 178 -1.67 -17.15 -6.69
CA SER A 178 -0.59 -17.70 -7.51
C SER A 178 0.80 -17.33 -6.95
N PHE A 179 0.93 -16.17 -6.30
CA PHE A 179 2.17 -15.73 -5.65
C PHE A 179 2.65 -16.68 -4.55
N PHE A 180 1.74 -17.44 -3.94
CA PHE A 180 2.00 -18.34 -2.81
C PHE A 180 2.08 -19.83 -3.22
N GLN A 181 1.98 -20.17 -4.51
CA GLN A 181 2.04 -21.54 -5.01
C GLN A 181 3.48 -22.02 -5.29
N CYS A 182 4.43 -21.69 -4.42
CA CYS A 182 5.84 -22.03 -4.54
C CYS A 182 6.41 -22.55 -3.22
N ASP A 183 7.65 -22.99 -3.22
CA ASP A 183 8.35 -23.51 -2.03
C ASP A 183 9.05 -22.43 -1.19
N SER A 184 9.07 -21.17 -1.64
CA SER A 184 9.63 -20.05 -0.86
C SER A 184 8.95 -19.95 0.51
N MET A 185 9.68 -19.43 1.50
CA MET A 185 9.08 -19.12 2.82
C MET A 185 7.93 -18.13 2.65
N LYS A 186 6.85 -18.35 3.38
CA LYS A 186 5.68 -17.49 3.33
C LYS A 186 5.07 -17.26 4.71
N LEU A 187 4.59 -16.06 4.93
CA LEU A 187 3.87 -15.63 6.13
C LEU A 187 2.45 -15.24 5.74
N ILE A 188 1.47 -15.97 6.27
CA ILE A 188 0.08 -15.93 5.84
C ILE A 188 -0.80 -15.38 6.97
N ASN A 189 -1.63 -14.40 6.67
CA ASN A 189 -2.72 -14.02 7.56
C ASN A 189 -3.74 -15.14 7.64
N LYS A 190 -3.81 -15.82 8.79
CA LYS A 190 -4.68 -16.99 8.99
C LYS A 190 -6.15 -16.63 9.17
N ASP A 191 -6.42 -15.36 9.45
CA ASP A 191 -7.78 -14.85 9.62
C ASP A 191 -8.43 -14.42 8.29
N ASP A 192 -7.69 -14.50 7.16
CA ASP A 192 -8.25 -14.35 5.82
C ASP A 192 -8.44 -15.72 5.14
N GLU A 193 -9.70 -16.16 5.05
CA GLU A 193 -10.08 -17.46 4.49
C GLU A 193 -9.88 -17.55 2.95
N LYS A 194 -9.71 -16.42 2.25
CA LYS A 194 -9.60 -16.38 0.80
C LYS A 194 -8.22 -16.76 0.29
N VAL A 195 -7.20 -16.74 1.16
CA VAL A 195 -5.84 -17.08 0.77
C VAL A 195 -5.67 -18.58 0.57
N LYS A 196 -5.14 -18.97 -0.59
CA LYS A 196 -4.74 -20.34 -0.92
C LYS A 196 -3.23 -20.38 -1.17
N PHE A 197 -2.54 -21.30 -0.53
CA PHE A 197 -1.08 -21.35 -0.58
C PHE A 197 -0.56 -22.80 -0.46
N LYS A 198 0.66 -23.03 -0.95
CA LYS A 198 1.37 -24.29 -0.74
C LYS A 198 1.88 -24.35 0.69
N MET A 199 1.56 -25.42 1.43
CA MET A 199 1.85 -25.56 2.87
C MET A 199 3.35 -25.60 3.21
N LYS A 200 4.20 -26.03 2.29
CA LYS A 200 5.64 -26.12 2.53
C LYS A 200 6.23 -24.74 2.82
N ASN A 201 7.01 -24.64 3.91
CA ASN A 201 7.62 -23.41 4.40
C ASN A 201 6.61 -22.27 4.68
N ALA A 202 5.38 -22.63 5.09
CA ALA A 202 4.36 -21.67 5.46
C ALA A 202 4.32 -21.44 6.97
N TYR A 203 4.34 -20.20 7.38
CA TYR A 203 4.09 -19.69 8.73
C TYR A 203 2.82 -18.86 8.72
N ALA A 204 2.16 -18.75 9.86
CA ALA A 204 0.92 -18.01 9.96
C ALA A 204 0.99 -16.95 11.06
N TYR A 205 0.25 -15.86 10.88
CA TYR A 205 -0.06 -14.89 11.92
C TYR A 205 -1.56 -14.59 11.94
N GLY A 206 -2.08 -14.14 13.08
CA GLY A 206 -3.48 -13.81 13.23
C GLY A 206 -3.88 -13.55 14.67
N ALA A 207 -5.10 -13.02 14.86
CA ALA A 207 -5.69 -12.74 16.17
C ALA A 207 -6.87 -13.66 16.49
N GLU A 208 -7.57 -14.20 15.48
CA GLU A 208 -8.76 -15.04 15.66
C GLU A 208 -8.40 -16.53 15.59
N ASN A 209 -7.77 -16.97 14.53
CA ASN A 209 -7.43 -18.38 14.30
C ASN A 209 -6.08 -18.78 14.91
N PRO A 210 -5.84 -20.08 15.16
CA PRO A 210 -4.53 -20.57 15.58
C PRO A 210 -3.45 -20.24 14.53
N ALA A 211 -2.34 -19.68 15.00
CA ALA A 211 -1.25 -19.20 14.14
C ALA A 211 0.11 -19.41 14.81
N THR A 212 1.19 -19.41 14.01
CA THR A 212 2.58 -19.46 14.50
C THR A 212 2.91 -18.23 15.36
N TYR A 213 2.42 -17.07 14.91
CA TYR A 213 2.48 -15.78 15.61
C TYR A 213 1.05 -15.39 15.96
N LYS A 214 0.61 -15.73 17.18
CA LYS A 214 -0.75 -15.53 17.63
C LYS A 214 -0.87 -14.29 18.50
N VAL A 215 -1.67 -13.32 18.08
CA VAL A 215 -2.12 -12.24 18.95
C VAL A 215 -3.08 -12.84 20.00
N THR A 216 -2.67 -12.86 21.25
CA THR A 216 -3.47 -13.43 22.36
C THR A 216 -4.31 -12.38 23.06
N ALA A 217 -3.82 -11.13 23.06
CA ALA A 217 -4.56 -9.97 23.55
C ALA A 217 -4.07 -8.70 22.86
N TYR A 218 -4.94 -7.72 22.76
CA TYR A 218 -4.59 -6.37 22.30
C TYR A 218 -5.44 -5.31 22.98
N SER A 219 -4.91 -4.08 23.03
CA SER A 219 -5.64 -2.87 23.40
C SER A 219 -5.42 -1.79 22.34
N LEU A 220 -6.46 -1.01 22.06
CA LEU A 220 -6.42 0.13 21.12
C LEU A 220 -6.55 1.48 21.85
N LYS A 221 -6.46 1.45 23.19
CA LYS A 221 -6.52 2.66 24.01
C LYS A 221 -5.12 3.29 24.07
N ASP A 222 -5.05 4.56 23.70
CA ASP A 222 -3.80 5.34 23.68
C ASP A 222 -2.70 4.75 22.79
N GLY A 223 -3.12 4.19 21.64
CA GLY A 223 -2.26 3.47 20.70
C GLY A 223 -2.56 1.97 20.64
N ILE A 224 -1.65 1.23 20.07
CA ILE A 224 -1.73 -0.23 19.93
C ILE A 224 -0.80 -0.89 20.96
N HIS A 225 -1.38 -1.81 21.76
CA HIS A 225 -0.62 -2.67 22.65
C HIS A 225 -0.99 -4.12 22.35
N VAL A 226 -0.01 -4.98 22.11
CA VAL A 226 -0.21 -6.37 21.66
C VAL A 226 0.58 -7.31 22.55
N ALA A 227 -0.09 -8.38 23.01
CA ALA A 227 0.53 -9.59 23.52
C ALA A 227 0.59 -10.63 22.38
N LEU A 228 1.80 -10.96 21.96
CA LEU A 228 2.09 -11.86 20.84
C LEU A 228 2.70 -13.16 21.35
N GLN A 229 2.03 -14.28 21.07
CA GLN A 229 2.53 -15.62 21.36
C GLN A 229 3.24 -16.21 20.14
N HIS A 230 4.44 -16.76 20.39
CA HIS A 230 5.18 -17.56 19.43
C HIS A 230 5.67 -18.83 20.14
N PHE A 231 5.07 -19.97 19.80
CA PHE A 231 5.19 -21.22 20.54
C PHE A 231 4.83 -21.04 22.04
N SER A 232 5.77 -21.35 22.96
CA SER A 232 5.58 -21.18 24.41
C SER A 232 5.88 -19.76 24.92
N ASN A 233 6.46 -18.89 24.09
CA ASN A 233 6.88 -17.57 24.51
C ASN A 233 5.79 -16.53 24.23
N ILE A 234 5.53 -15.65 25.19
CA ILE A 234 4.69 -14.47 25.01
C ILE A 234 5.58 -13.24 25.15
N VAL A 235 5.52 -12.36 24.17
CA VAL A 235 6.20 -11.07 24.11
C VAL A 235 5.19 -9.97 23.90
N ASN A 236 5.58 -8.73 24.23
CA ASN A 236 4.70 -7.59 24.05
C ASN A 236 5.36 -6.55 23.14
N PHE A 237 4.54 -5.82 22.40
CA PHE A 237 4.96 -4.60 21.72
C PHE A 237 3.86 -3.54 21.78
N SER A 238 4.28 -2.28 21.65
CA SER A 238 3.40 -1.12 21.60
C SER A 238 3.71 -0.26 20.40
N SER A 239 2.74 0.51 19.92
CA SER A 239 2.90 1.48 18.84
C SER A 239 1.93 2.64 19.04
N PRO A 240 2.31 3.89 18.68
CA PRO A 240 1.40 5.03 18.70
C PRO A 240 0.33 4.98 17.59
N MET A 241 0.40 4.02 16.69
CA MET A 241 -0.58 3.86 15.62
C MET A 241 -1.98 3.54 16.14
N MET A 242 -2.99 3.78 15.31
CA MET A 242 -4.40 3.54 15.62
C MET A 242 -4.98 2.46 14.70
N GLY A 243 -6.05 1.79 15.17
CA GLY A 243 -6.88 0.87 14.39
C GLY A 243 -6.45 -0.59 14.45
N LEU A 244 -7.46 -1.47 14.57
CA LEU A 244 -7.27 -2.92 14.67
C LEU A 244 -6.49 -3.51 13.49
N PHE A 245 -6.70 -3.01 12.27
CA PHE A 245 -5.98 -3.50 11.10
C PHE A 245 -4.45 -3.24 11.20
N ASN A 246 -4.01 -2.26 11.98
CA ASN A 246 -2.58 -2.04 12.24
C ASN A 246 -2.02 -3.03 13.27
N VAL A 247 -2.83 -3.62 14.13
CA VAL A 247 -2.41 -4.79 14.93
C VAL A 247 -1.95 -5.91 14.01
N TYR A 248 -2.71 -6.20 12.94
CA TYR A 248 -2.33 -7.20 11.92
C TYR A 248 -1.09 -6.78 11.13
N ASN A 249 -1.02 -5.53 10.66
CA ASN A 249 0.12 -5.02 9.88
C ASN A 249 1.42 -5.10 10.69
N LEU A 250 1.41 -4.67 11.95
CA LEU A 250 2.57 -4.71 12.85
C LEU A 250 2.94 -6.14 13.25
N THR A 251 1.95 -7.00 13.54
CA THR A 251 2.19 -8.42 13.81
C THR A 251 2.84 -9.11 12.61
N ALA A 252 2.39 -8.82 11.38
CA ALA A 252 3.01 -9.33 10.16
C ALA A 252 4.46 -8.84 10.03
N ALA A 253 4.73 -7.57 10.34
CA ALA A 253 6.07 -7.00 10.28
C ALA A 253 7.02 -7.63 11.30
N VAL A 254 6.60 -7.75 12.56
CA VAL A 254 7.37 -8.41 13.63
C VAL A 254 7.67 -9.88 13.27
N ALA A 255 6.64 -10.63 12.85
CA ALA A 255 6.81 -12.02 12.44
C ALA A 255 7.76 -12.17 11.24
N ALA A 256 7.64 -11.28 10.25
CA ALA A 256 8.50 -11.28 9.07
C ALA A 256 9.97 -11.03 9.43
N VAL A 257 10.24 -10.01 10.23
CA VAL A 257 11.61 -9.68 10.65
C VAL A 257 12.21 -10.80 11.49
N ASN A 258 11.47 -11.34 12.48
CA ASN A 258 11.93 -12.47 13.27
C ASN A 258 12.24 -13.71 12.38
N LEU A 259 11.38 -14.02 11.39
CA LEU A 259 11.59 -15.15 10.48
C LEU A 259 12.82 -15.00 9.59
N ILE A 260 13.10 -13.79 9.10
CA ILE A 260 14.15 -13.56 8.09
C ILE A 260 15.52 -13.29 8.72
N THR A 261 15.57 -12.65 9.89
CA THR A 261 16.81 -12.30 10.60
C THR A 261 17.23 -13.35 11.62
N LYS A 262 16.26 -14.08 12.20
CA LYS A 262 16.42 -14.95 13.38
C LYS A 262 16.78 -14.21 14.66
N GLU A 263 16.64 -12.90 14.70
CA GLU A 263 16.78 -12.13 15.91
C GLU A 263 15.77 -12.56 17.00
N PRO A 264 16.10 -12.48 18.29
CA PRO A 264 15.15 -12.76 19.37
C PRO A 264 13.86 -11.95 19.21
N LEU A 265 12.70 -12.62 19.35
CA LEU A 265 11.41 -12.01 19.04
C LEU A 265 11.16 -10.73 19.88
N GLN A 266 11.55 -10.71 21.18
CA GLN A 266 11.41 -9.52 22.01
C GLN A 266 12.27 -8.36 21.46
N LYS A 267 13.51 -8.62 21.01
CA LYS A 267 14.36 -7.58 20.40
C LYS A 267 13.73 -6.96 19.17
N VAL A 268 13.02 -7.76 18.36
CA VAL A 268 12.25 -7.27 17.20
C VAL A 268 11.05 -6.44 17.65
N CYS A 269 10.31 -6.90 18.66
CA CYS A 269 9.17 -6.21 19.24
C CYS A 269 9.54 -4.83 19.82
N ASP A 270 10.70 -4.72 20.46
CA ASP A 270 11.18 -3.47 21.06
C ASP A 270 11.40 -2.35 20.03
N GLN A 271 11.57 -2.68 18.74
CA GLN A 271 11.74 -1.68 17.68
C GLN A 271 10.39 -1.13 17.15
N VAL A 272 9.27 -1.77 17.46
CA VAL A 272 7.96 -1.37 16.92
C VAL A 272 7.52 0.01 17.43
N GLU A 273 7.90 0.39 18.64
CA GLU A 273 7.53 1.67 19.27
C GLU A 273 8.07 2.87 18.47
N ASN A 274 9.21 2.70 17.79
CA ASN A 274 9.82 3.74 16.97
C ASN A 274 9.05 3.98 15.66
N PHE A 275 8.20 3.04 15.24
CA PHE A 275 7.43 3.17 14.01
C PHE A 275 6.12 3.90 14.25
N GLY A 276 6.10 5.19 13.94
CA GLY A 276 4.92 6.06 14.07
C GLY A 276 3.89 5.94 12.95
N GLY A 277 4.08 5.02 12.00
CA GLY A 277 3.18 4.83 10.86
C GLY A 277 3.71 5.39 9.54
N VAL A 278 2.84 5.41 8.55
CA VAL A 278 3.12 5.88 7.19
C VAL A 278 2.27 7.11 6.90
N SER A 279 2.88 8.15 6.34
CA SER A 279 2.15 9.35 5.93
C SER A 279 0.97 9.00 5.01
N GLY A 280 -0.20 9.58 5.31
CA GLY A 280 -1.45 9.31 4.60
C GLY A 280 -2.07 7.94 4.89
N ARG A 281 -1.66 7.27 5.97
CA ARG A 281 -2.23 6.00 6.45
C ARG A 281 -2.64 6.13 7.92
N VAL A 282 -3.90 6.50 8.16
CA VAL A 282 -4.44 6.85 9.48
C VAL A 282 -3.53 7.87 10.17
N GLU A 283 -3.11 8.87 9.41
CA GLU A 283 -2.20 9.90 9.90
C GLU A 283 -2.97 10.97 10.67
N VAL A 284 -2.62 11.17 11.93
CA VAL A 284 -3.15 12.27 12.75
C VAL A 284 -2.49 13.56 12.29
N VAL A 285 -3.29 14.45 11.67
CA VAL A 285 -2.82 15.74 11.13
C VAL A 285 -3.08 16.87 12.11
N SER A 286 -4.13 16.77 12.91
CA SER A 286 -4.46 17.72 13.97
C SER A 286 -5.08 16.99 15.16
N THR A 287 -4.85 17.47 16.36
CA THR A 287 -5.46 16.96 17.60
C THR A 287 -6.61 17.82 18.11
N GLN A 288 -6.77 19.06 17.61
CA GLN A 288 -7.82 19.99 18.01
C GLN A 288 -8.29 20.82 16.81
N PRO A 289 -9.42 20.42 16.17
CA PRO A 289 -10.13 19.14 16.30
C PRO A 289 -9.27 17.97 15.82
N LEU A 290 -9.59 16.75 16.29
CA LEU A 290 -8.91 15.56 15.81
C LEU A 290 -9.20 15.35 14.32
N CYS A 291 -8.16 15.45 13.49
CA CYS A 291 -8.24 15.25 12.04
C CYS A 291 -7.30 14.13 11.61
N ILE A 292 -7.83 13.17 10.88
CA ILE A 292 -7.09 12.05 10.34
C ILE A 292 -7.19 12.05 8.82
N VAL A 293 -6.05 11.84 8.17
CA VAL A 293 -5.96 11.63 6.72
C VAL A 293 -5.62 10.18 6.42
N ASP A 294 -6.37 9.56 5.51
CA ASP A 294 -6.13 8.17 5.09
C ASP A 294 -6.37 7.95 3.60
N PHE A 295 -5.66 6.99 3.05
CA PHE A 295 -5.77 6.59 1.64
C PHE A 295 -6.92 5.62 1.35
N ALA A 296 -7.74 5.24 2.32
CA ALA A 296 -8.86 4.32 2.14
C ALA A 296 -9.79 4.80 1.00
N HIS A 297 -9.83 4.04 -0.07
CA HIS A 297 -10.59 4.32 -1.30
C HIS A 297 -11.35 3.08 -1.81
N THR A 298 -11.48 2.07 -0.94
CA THR A 298 -12.28 0.86 -1.16
C THR A 298 -13.32 0.73 -0.05
N PRO A 299 -14.47 0.08 -0.30
CA PRO A 299 -15.48 -0.15 0.73
C PRO A 299 -14.90 -0.78 2.00
N ASP A 300 -14.17 -1.90 1.88
CA ASP A 300 -13.53 -2.59 3.01
C ASP A 300 -12.50 -1.71 3.74
N GLY A 301 -11.66 -0.99 3.00
CA GLY A 301 -10.69 -0.06 3.60
C GLY A 301 -11.36 1.04 4.42
N MET A 302 -12.42 1.65 3.87
CA MET A 302 -13.20 2.67 4.58
C MET A 302 -13.88 2.10 5.82
N GLU A 303 -14.53 0.92 5.72
CA GLU A 303 -15.20 0.30 6.87
C GLU A 303 -14.22 0.03 8.01
N LYS A 304 -13.01 -0.45 7.72
CA LYS A 304 -11.96 -0.67 8.72
C LYS A 304 -11.51 0.62 9.40
N VAL A 305 -11.33 1.70 8.62
CA VAL A 305 -10.99 3.00 9.19
C VAL A 305 -12.13 3.50 10.08
N PHE A 306 -13.36 3.53 9.59
CA PHE A 306 -14.52 3.97 10.37
C PHE A 306 -14.71 3.17 11.65
N SER A 307 -14.60 1.83 11.57
CA SER A 307 -14.77 0.93 12.73
C SER A 307 -13.76 1.18 13.85
N SER A 308 -12.62 1.80 13.52
CA SER A 308 -11.58 2.13 14.50
C SER A 308 -11.90 3.36 15.34
N PHE A 309 -12.95 4.14 14.98
CA PHE A 309 -13.27 5.42 15.59
C PHE A 309 -14.73 5.54 16.02
N THR A 310 -15.41 4.43 16.31
CA THR A 310 -16.85 4.40 16.67
C THR A 310 -17.19 5.16 17.96
N ASP A 311 -16.21 5.42 18.82
CA ASP A 311 -16.37 6.21 20.05
C ASP A 311 -16.38 7.72 19.82
N TYR A 312 -16.18 8.15 18.56
CA TYR A 312 -16.16 9.55 18.16
C TYR A 312 -17.42 9.93 17.39
N ASP A 313 -17.73 11.23 17.36
CA ASP A 313 -18.70 11.81 16.45
C ASP A 313 -18.03 12.02 15.08
N ILE A 314 -18.15 11.02 14.20
CA ILE A 314 -17.41 10.99 12.92
C ILE A 314 -18.01 11.97 11.93
N ILE A 315 -17.18 12.85 11.41
CA ILE A 315 -17.44 13.73 10.26
C ILE A 315 -16.53 13.26 9.14
N SER A 316 -17.07 12.73 8.05
CA SER A 316 -16.27 12.18 6.97
C SER A 316 -16.25 13.08 5.74
N VAL A 317 -15.08 13.16 5.09
CA VAL A 317 -14.86 13.85 3.83
C VAL A 317 -14.21 12.87 2.87
N PHE A 318 -14.89 12.51 1.77
CA PHE A 318 -14.29 11.62 0.78
C PHE A 318 -14.88 11.79 -0.61
N GLY A 319 -14.18 11.29 -1.60
CA GLY A 319 -14.61 11.16 -2.98
C GLY A 319 -14.17 9.84 -3.56
N ALA A 320 -14.46 9.62 -4.83
CA ALA A 320 -14.00 8.45 -5.58
C ALA A 320 -13.25 8.87 -6.85
N GLY A 321 -12.28 8.06 -7.25
CA GLY A 321 -11.55 8.29 -8.50
C GLY A 321 -12.42 8.04 -9.73
N GLY A 322 -12.26 8.90 -10.75
CA GLY A 322 -12.78 8.67 -12.10
C GLY A 322 -11.95 7.62 -12.85
N ASP A 323 -12.51 7.05 -13.92
CA ASP A 323 -11.90 5.98 -14.74
C ASP A 323 -11.42 4.80 -13.88
N ARG A 324 -12.26 4.41 -12.91
CA ARG A 324 -12.06 3.30 -11.98
C ARG A 324 -13.35 2.53 -11.81
N ASP A 325 -13.31 1.43 -11.07
CA ASP A 325 -14.48 0.62 -10.74
C ASP A 325 -15.60 1.50 -10.15
N ARG A 326 -16.68 1.66 -10.93
CA ARG A 326 -17.84 2.46 -10.52
C ARG A 326 -18.74 1.72 -9.54
N THR A 327 -18.68 0.38 -9.51
CA THR A 327 -19.58 -0.45 -8.68
C THR A 327 -19.32 -0.23 -7.20
N LYS A 328 -18.11 0.15 -6.82
CA LYS A 328 -17.74 0.44 -5.43
C LYS A 328 -18.30 1.77 -4.91
N ARG A 329 -18.65 2.75 -5.78
CA ARG A 329 -19.07 4.10 -5.36
C ARG A 329 -20.31 4.09 -4.46
N PRO A 330 -21.41 3.40 -4.82
CA PRO A 330 -22.57 3.29 -3.91
C PRO A 330 -22.23 2.57 -2.61
N MET A 331 -21.38 1.54 -2.65
CA MET A 331 -20.96 0.81 -1.44
C MET A 331 -20.17 1.71 -0.49
N MET A 332 -19.27 2.54 -1.00
CA MET A 332 -18.53 3.53 -0.22
C MET A 332 -19.47 4.56 0.41
N GLY A 333 -20.47 5.05 -0.34
CA GLY A 333 -21.50 5.95 0.17
C GLY A 333 -22.30 5.32 1.33
N HIS A 334 -22.73 4.07 1.17
CA HIS A 334 -23.45 3.34 2.20
C HIS A 334 -22.65 3.18 3.49
N ILE A 335 -21.38 2.79 3.37
CA ILE A 335 -20.48 2.62 4.53
C ILE A 335 -20.24 3.96 5.22
N ALA A 336 -19.92 5.01 4.47
CA ALA A 336 -19.69 6.32 5.06
C ALA A 336 -20.93 6.84 5.78
N GLU A 337 -22.12 6.70 5.20
CA GLU A 337 -23.40 7.06 5.84
C GLU A 337 -23.65 6.29 7.13
N LYS A 338 -23.36 4.97 7.15
CA LYS A 338 -23.58 4.10 8.31
C LYS A 338 -22.81 4.58 9.54
N PHE A 339 -21.58 5.03 9.36
CA PHE A 339 -20.67 5.38 10.45
C PHE A 339 -20.63 6.87 10.79
N SER A 340 -20.96 7.74 9.85
CA SER A 340 -20.79 9.18 10.03
C SER A 340 -22.01 9.86 10.65
N ARG A 341 -21.76 10.83 11.54
CA ARG A 341 -22.76 11.83 11.97
C ARG A 341 -23.05 12.80 10.84
N GLU A 342 -22.00 13.22 10.14
CA GLU A 342 -22.09 14.11 8.97
C GLU A 342 -21.17 13.56 7.87
N LEU A 343 -21.65 13.63 6.64
CA LEU A 343 -20.94 13.10 5.47
C LEU A 343 -20.77 14.21 4.43
N ILE A 344 -19.55 14.49 4.02
CA ILE A 344 -19.25 15.43 2.94
C ILE A 344 -18.67 14.65 1.78
N ILE A 345 -19.42 14.59 0.68
CA ILE A 345 -19.00 13.96 -0.57
C ILE A 345 -18.33 15.02 -1.44
N THR A 346 -17.11 14.75 -1.90
CA THR A 346 -16.30 15.70 -2.65
C THR A 346 -15.59 15.05 -3.84
N SER A 347 -14.89 15.85 -4.64
CA SER A 347 -14.03 15.35 -5.71
C SER A 347 -12.74 14.74 -5.14
N ASP A 348 -12.33 13.62 -5.73
CA ASP A 348 -10.99 13.01 -5.57
C ASP A 348 -10.17 13.33 -6.83
N ASN A 349 -9.75 12.33 -7.60
CA ASN A 349 -9.12 12.44 -8.91
C ASN A 349 -10.16 12.14 -10.00
N PRO A 350 -10.92 13.12 -10.50
CA PRO A 350 -12.02 12.86 -11.44
C PRO A 350 -11.54 12.35 -12.80
N ARG A 351 -10.30 12.64 -13.17
CA ARG A 351 -9.71 12.29 -14.47
C ARG A 351 -10.62 12.77 -15.63
N PHE A 352 -11.09 11.88 -16.49
CA PHE A 352 -11.96 12.23 -17.62
C PHE A 352 -13.46 12.20 -17.28
N GLU A 353 -13.85 11.86 -16.05
CA GLU A 353 -15.23 11.87 -15.61
C GLU A 353 -15.63 13.21 -14.97
N ASP A 354 -16.90 13.56 -15.11
CA ASP A 354 -17.49 14.70 -14.41
C ASP A 354 -17.57 14.40 -12.89
N PRO A 355 -16.95 15.22 -12.01
CA PRO A 355 -17.00 15.02 -10.56
C PRO A 355 -18.42 15.01 -10.00
N ASP A 356 -19.37 15.75 -10.58
CA ASP A 356 -20.78 15.72 -10.16
C ASP A 356 -21.42 14.36 -10.39
N VAL A 357 -21.07 13.68 -11.51
CA VAL A 357 -21.54 12.33 -11.80
C VAL A 357 -20.97 11.32 -10.80
N ILE A 358 -19.69 11.44 -10.46
CA ILE A 358 -19.05 10.59 -9.45
C ILE A 358 -19.74 10.75 -8.10
N CYS A 359 -20.00 11.99 -7.66
CA CYS A 359 -20.68 12.25 -6.40
C CYS A 359 -22.13 11.70 -6.39
N LYS A 360 -22.84 11.82 -7.51
CA LYS A 360 -24.18 11.21 -7.67
C LYS A 360 -24.14 9.69 -7.57
N ASP A 361 -23.10 9.04 -8.12
CA ASP A 361 -22.95 7.58 -8.00
C ASP A 361 -22.70 7.15 -6.53
N ILE A 362 -21.93 7.93 -5.76
CA ILE A 362 -21.74 7.70 -4.34
C ILE A 362 -23.07 7.84 -3.58
N LEU A 363 -23.84 8.92 -3.87
CA LEU A 363 -25.12 9.19 -3.25
C LEU A 363 -26.17 8.09 -3.44
N LYS A 364 -26.10 7.32 -4.55
CA LYS A 364 -27.01 6.18 -4.79
C LYS A 364 -26.94 5.11 -3.68
N GLY A 365 -25.84 5.05 -2.93
CA GLY A 365 -25.70 4.13 -1.81
C GLY A 365 -26.23 4.64 -0.48
N CYS A 366 -26.55 5.93 -0.40
CA CYS A 366 -27.02 6.59 0.81
C CYS A 366 -28.55 6.60 0.88
N ARG A 367 -29.09 6.51 2.09
CA ARG A 367 -30.55 6.51 2.36
C ARG A 367 -31.01 7.81 3.01
N ASP A 368 -30.24 8.33 3.96
CA ASP A 368 -30.54 9.54 4.70
C ASP A 368 -29.70 10.71 4.19
N HIS A 369 -30.28 11.51 3.31
CA HIS A 369 -29.59 12.65 2.71
C HIS A 369 -29.56 13.89 3.63
N SER A 370 -30.24 13.86 4.78
CA SER A 370 -30.31 15.01 5.69
C SER A 370 -28.97 15.38 6.33
N LYS A 371 -28.08 14.40 6.46
CA LYS A 371 -26.72 14.55 7.01
C LYS A 371 -25.61 14.56 5.95
N ILE A 372 -25.99 14.72 4.66
CA ILE A 372 -25.05 14.65 3.55
C ILE A 372 -24.91 15.99 2.87
N ILE A 373 -23.68 16.44 2.68
CA ILE A 373 -23.33 17.62 1.93
C ILE A 373 -22.53 17.19 0.71
N VAL A 374 -22.86 17.72 -0.46
CA VAL A 374 -22.04 17.58 -1.67
C VAL A 374 -21.31 18.89 -1.88
N GLU A 375 -19.97 18.83 -1.86
CA GLU A 375 -19.10 19.96 -2.11
C GLU A 375 -17.95 19.53 -3.02
N ILE A 376 -18.02 19.88 -4.28
CA ILE A 376 -17.04 19.42 -5.29
C ILE A 376 -15.63 19.94 -5.00
N ASN A 377 -15.50 21.16 -4.49
CA ASN A 377 -14.21 21.72 -4.12
C ASN A 377 -13.70 21.08 -2.82
N ARG A 378 -12.66 20.24 -2.93
CA ARG A 378 -12.13 19.47 -1.79
C ARG A 378 -11.62 20.35 -0.64
N LYS A 379 -10.98 21.50 -0.93
CA LYS A 379 -10.56 22.44 0.12
C LYS A 379 -11.77 22.96 0.89
N LYS A 380 -12.84 23.39 0.18
CA LYS A 380 -14.08 23.84 0.81
C LYS A 380 -14.82 22.72 1.56
N ALA A 381 -14.72 21.48 1.08
CA ALA A 381 -15.27 20.32 1.78
C ALA A 381 -14.59 20.10 3.13
N ILE A 382 -13.26 20.18 3.18
CA ILE A 382 -12.48 20.09 4.42
C ILE A 382 -12.81 21.28 5.35
N GLU A 383 -12.87 22.50 4.83
CA GLU A 383 -13.27 23.69 5.60
C GLU A 383 -14.64 23.51 6.26
N LYS A 384 -15.67 23.08 5.49
CA LYS A 384 -17.00 22.77 6.04
C LYS A 384 -16.96 21.71 7.13
N SER A 385 -16.10 20.68 7.01
CA SER A 385 -15.98 19.64 8.04
C SER A 385 -15.46 20.21 9.37
N LEU A 386 -14.51 21.14 9.31
CA LEU A 386 -13.98 21.85 10.49
C LEU A 386 -15.05 22.74 11.13
N GLU A 387 -15.88 23.45 10.35
CA GLU A 387 -16.99 24.22 10.88
C GLU A 387 -18.05 23.34 11.56
N ILE A 388 -18.41 22.22 10.92
CA ILE A 388 -19.40 21.28 11.43
C ILE A 388 -18.91 20.62 12.72
N SER A 389 -17.62 20.34 12.84
CA SER A 389 -17.04 19.69 14.03
C SER A 389 -17.34 20.44 15.33
N LYS A 390 -17.49 21.77 15.27
CA LYS A 390 -17.83 22.63 16.44
C LYS A 390 -19.17 22.29 17.08
N LYS A 391 -20.06 21.59 16.38
CA LYS A 391 -21.39 21.18 16.88
C LYS A 391 -21.35 19.95 17.79
N TYR A 392 -20.24 19.20 17.79
CA TYR A 392 -20.11 17.91 18.46
C TYR A 392 -19.17 17.99 19.65
N LYS A 393 -19.36 17.08 20.63
CA LYS A 393 -18.55 17.07 21.85
C LYS A 393 -17.23 16.31 21.67
N ASN A 394 -17.26 15.22 20.90
CA ASN A 394 -16.09 14.38 20.64
C ASN A 394 -15.88 14.17 19.13
N PRO A 395 -15.67 15.27 18.36
CA PRO A 395 -15.60 15.16 16.91
C PRO A 395 -14.28 14.54 16.44
N ILE A 396 -14.37 13.72 15.41
CA ILE A 396 -13.24 13.32 14.58
C ILE A 396 -13.57 13.63 13.12
N ILE A 397 -12.63 14.24 12.42
CA ILE A 397 -12.71 14.48 10.98
C ILE A 397 -11.86 13.45 10.26
N LEU A 398 -12.49 12.62 9.44
CA LEU A 398 -11.82 11.62 8.61
C LEU A 398 -11.81 12.09 7.15
N VAL A 399 -10.64 12.46 6.63
CA VAL A 399 -10.46 12.85 5.23
C VAL A 399 -9.84 11.67 4.48
N LEU A 400 -10.67 11.03 3.63
CA LEU A 400 -10.33 9.73 3.03
C LEU A 400 -10.14 9.83 1.51
N GLY A 401 -9.39 8.88 0.95
CA GLY A 401 -9.19 8.63 -0.48
C GLY A 401 -7.79 8.98 -0.95
N LYS A 402 -7.28 10.17 -0.64
CA LYS A 402 -6.02 10.69 -1.19
C LYS A 402 -4.78 10.38 -0.33
N GLY A 403 -4.96 10.24 0.99
CA GLY A 403 -3.82 10.02 1.88
C GLY A 403 -2.76 11.12 1.74
N ASP A 404 -1.55 10.72 1.34
CA ASP A 404 -0.40 11.62 1.15
C ASP A 404 -0.23 12.15 -0.28
N GLU A 405 -1.22 11.98 -1.17
CA GLU A 405 -1.15 12.54 -2.52
C GLU A 405 -1.05 14.07 -2.49
N GLU A 406 -0.14 14.62 -3.31
CA GLU A 406 0.13 16.07 -3.37
C GLU A 406 -0.59 16.78 -4.52
N TYR A 407 -1.43 16.06 -5.27
CA TYR A 407 -2.11 16.60 -6.45
C TYR A 407 -3.50 15.98 -6.65
N GLN A 408 -4.32 16.69 -7.41
CA GLN A 408 -5.56 16.21 -7.99
C GLN A 408 -5.38 16.03 -9.50
N ILE A 409 -5.86 14.92 -10.05
CA ILE A 409 -5.82 14.65 -11.49
C ILE A 409 -7.15 15.04 -12.10
N VAL A 410 -7.14 16.04 -12.99
CA VAL A 410 -8.29 16.46 -13.80
C VAL A 410 -7.89 16.30 -15.26
N TYR A 411 -8.60 15.47 -16.01
CA TYR A 411 -8.17 14.92 -17.30
C TYR A 411 -6.81 14.22 -17.15
N ASP A 412 -5.81 14.65 -17.87
CA ASP A 412 -4.41 14.18 -17.85
C ASP A 412 -3.46 15.10 -17.06
N LYS A 413 -4.00 16.18 -16.44
CA LYS A 413 -3.21 17.19 -15.74
C LYS A 413 -3.26 17.00 -14.23
N LYS A 414 -2.11 17.26 -13.60
CA LYS A 414 -1.96 17.27 -12.14
C LYS A 414 -2.04 18.70 -11.61
N PHE A 415 -2.96 18.95 -10.70
CA PHE A 415 -3.11 20.24 -9.99
C PHE A 415 -2.68 20.06 -8.55
N PRO A 416 -1.86 20.96 -7.98
CA PRO A 416 -1.46 20.87 -6.57
C PRO A 416 -2.67 20.81 -5.62
N LEU A 417 -2.72 19.76 -4.81
CA LEU A 417 -3.71 19.58 -3.76
C LEU A 417 -3.18 18.56 -2.76
N ASN A 418 -3.11 18.96 -1.48
CA ASN A 418 -2.65 18.08 -0.41
C ASN A 418 -3.55 18.30 0.81
N ASP A 419 -4.28 17.26 1.21
CA ASP A 419 -5.25 17.31 2.30
C ASP A 419 -4.62 17.74 3.63
N LYS A 420 -3.41 17.30 3.94
CA LYS A 420 -2.69 17.65 5.17
C LYS A 420 -2.33 19.12 5.24
N LYS A 421 -1.79 19.66 4.13
CA LYS A 421 -1.46 21.11 4.04
C LYS A 421 -2.71 21.95 4.21
N ILE A 422 -3.81 21.55 3.57
CA ILE A 422 -5.12 22.22 3.70
C ILE A 422 -5.60 22.24 5.16
N ILE A 423 -5.56 21.06 5.83
CA ILE A 423 -5.98 20.97 7.24
C ILE A 423 -5.10 21.85 8.12
N HIS A 424 -3.77 21.80 7.96
CA HIS A 424 -2.84 22.63 8.75
C HIS A 424 -3.07 24.12 8.54
N GLU A 425 -3.27 24.57 7.30
CA GLU A 425 -3.60 25.98 7.00
C GLU A 425 -4.88 26.39 7.73
N LEU A 426 -5.97 25.64 7.52
CA LEU A 426 -7.28 25.95 8.09
C LEU A 426 -7.29 25.90 9.62
N VAL A 427 -6.68 24.90 10.24
CA VAL A 427 -6.63 24.80 11.72
C VAL A 427 -5.82 25.94 12.34
N ASN A 428 -4.78 26.44 11.66
CA ASN A 428 -4.00 27.60 12.15
C ASN A 428 -4.75 28.93 11.96
N GLU A 429 -5.59 29.05 10.94
CA GLU A 429 -6.47 30.23 10.76
C GLU A 429 -7.60 30.28 11.80
N TYR A 430 -7.97 29.15 12.40
CA TYR A 430 -9.03 29.03 13.41
C TYR A 430 -8.53 29.17 14.87
N LYS A 431 -7.19 29.26 15.09
CA LYS A 431 -6.60 29.58 16.40
C LYS A 431 -6.49 31.08 16.61
#